data_87ac6e750484468e24129e1fabdfb237
#
_entry.id   87ac6e750484468e24129e1fabdfb237
#
_cell.length_a   1.000
_cell.length_b   1.000
_cell.length_c   1.000
_cell.angle_alpha   90.00
_cell.angle_beta   90.00
_cell.angle_gamma   90.00
#
_symmetry.space_group_name_H-M   'P 1'
#
loop_
_entity.id
_entity.type
_entity.pdbx_description
1 polymer ?
#
loop_
_entity_poly.entity_id
_entity_poly.type
_entity_poly.pdbx_seq_one_letter_code
_entity_poly.pdbx_strand_id
1 'polypeptide(L)'
;MGRFDEFLSKYRVKVGPKIYPLRLYMRQHNITRDDIRPLYDELVTRTRYLRSYYTKSLKPSQQNISVVPMVPGNYNNNLMSQYKNVIRNMYFFDLFVNTDTSVANVVPFGIMLNDLYNKELIDYKILTPSALHYIAKGRLGSVFSSYYFRASIMNPFLVYSMQESELKGERIFSPTLGWSSYCYGFMESDVVTHYVGTDVIPSVCENTKKFATEHYPSKVCDIYCCPSEELENDSKFMRKYTGFFDTVFFSPPYYDLEIYGSDRQSVVMHSTYERWLSNYWEKTVKLCKKLLKNKGTMCYIVSNYAKRPNLTGDMEKIVKNHFTLKRRDLMRNKAVYVNNKSNNSEKILIWEK
;
A
#
# COMPACT_ATOMS: atom_id res chain seq x y z
N MET A 1 -14.97 -32.06 27.46
CA MET A 1 -14.46 -30.68 27.47
C MET A 1 -14.95 -30.01 26.21
N GLY A 2 -15.63 -28.86 26.27
CA GLY A 2 -16.15 -28.21 25.06
C GLY A 2 -15.00 -27.61 24.22
N ARG A 3 -15.22 -27.46 22.90
CA ARG A 3 -14.20 -26.87 21.97
C ARG A 3 -13.63 -25.53 22.44
N PHE A 4 -14.41 -24.72 23.15
CA PHE A 4 -13.93 -23.46 23.73
C PHE A 4 -12.99 -23.68 24.93
N ASP A 5 -13.24 -24.68 25.76
CA ASP A 5 -12.31 -25.01 26.87
C ASP A 5 -11.00 -25.58 26.35
N GLU A 6 -11.03 -26.29 25.25
CA GLU A 6 -9.85 -26.75 24.53
C GLU A 6 -9.01 -25.56 24.01
N PHE A 7 -9.65 -24.57 23.38
CA PHE A 7 -9.01 -23.32 22.97
C PHE A 7 -8.30 -22.64 24.16
N LEU A 8 -9.02 -22.45 25.28
CA LEU A 8 -8.45 -21.81 26.47
C LEU A 8 -7.27 -22.58 27.10
N SER A 9 -7.18 -23.89 26.87
CA SER A 9 -6.10 -24.73 27.40
C SER A 9 -4.90 -24.84 26.47
N LYS A 10 -5.12 -24.81 25.15
CA LYS A 10 -4.07 -24.97 24.13
C LYS A 10 -3.37 -23.66 23.80
N TYR A 11 -4.14 -22.58 23.67
CA TYR A 11 -3.58 -21.31 23.23
C TYR A 11 -2.69 -20.67 24.30
N ARG A 12 -1.67 -19.97 23.80
CA ARG A 12 -0.70 -19.22 24.61
C ARG A 12 -0.62 -17.78 24.14
N VAL A 13 -0.12 -16.90 24.99
CA VAL A 13 -0.01 -15.46 24.70
C VAL A 13 1.46 -15.06 24.62
N LYS A 14 1.83 -14.41 23.51
CA LYS A 14 3.18 -13.88 23.27
C LYS A 14 3.23 -12.41 23.67
N VAL A 15 4.17 -12.07 24.56
CA VAL A 15 4.45 -10.70 25.01
C VAL A 15 5.95 -10.45 24.82
N GLY A 16 6.33 -9.86 23.69
CA GLY A 16 7.73 -9.77 23.29
C GLY A 16 8.37 -11.17 23.17
N PRO A 17 9.47 -11.45 23.88
CA PRO A 17 10.11 -12.78 23.87
C PRO A 17 9.42 -13.81 24.79
N LYS A 18 8.50 -13.38 25.66
CA LYS A 18 7.87 -14.24 26.66
C LYS A 18 6.57 -14.85 26.18
N ILE A 19 6.30 -16.08 26.57
CA ILE A 19 5.06 -16.82 26.23
C ILE A 19 4.39 -17.29 27.52
N TYR A 20 3.11 -17.02 27.65
CA TYR A 20 2.28 -17.34 28.80
C TYR A 20 1.12 -18.28 28.39
N PRO A 21 0.70 -19.25 29.25
CA PRO A 21 -0.57 -19.94 29.04
C PRO A 21 -1.73 -18.92 28.99
N LEU A 22 -2.67 -19.09 28.04
CA LEU A 22 -3.78 -18.14 27.85
C LEU A 22 -4.58 -17.91 29.15
N ARG A 23 -4.93 -18.99 29.87
CA ARG A 23 -5.66 -18.88 31.14
C ARG A 23 -4.92 -18.09 32.22
N LEU A 24 -3.58 -18.21 32.27
CA LEU A 24 -2.77 -17.42 33.19
C LEU A 24 -2.76 -15.95 32.82
N TYR A 25 -2.54 -15.64 31.55
CA TYR A 25 -2.55 -14.28 31.03
C TYR A 25 -3.90 -13.60 31.25
N MET A 26 -5.01 -14.30 30.97
CA MET A 26 -6.36 -13.78 31.21
C MET A 26 -6.57 -13.37 32.67
N ARG A 27 -6.15 -14.23 33.64
CA ARG A 27 -6.26 -13.92 35.07
C ARG A 27 -5.43 -12.70 35.47
N GLN A 28 -4.22 -12.59 34.97
CA GLN A 28 -3.32 -11.44 35.27
C GLN A 28 -3.82 -10.12 34.70
N HIS A 29 -4.61 -10.16 33.64
CA HIS A 29 -5.11 -8.97 32.94
C HIS A 29 -6.63 -8.76 33.08
N ASN A 30 -7.28 -9.48 34.00
CA ASN A 30 -8.73 -9.40 34.25
C ASN A 30 -9.58 -9.61 32.98
N ILE A 31 -9.14 -10.48 32.06
CA ILE A 31 -9.89 -10.85 30.88
C ILE A 31 -10.82 -12.01 31.23
N THR A 32 -12.11 -11.81 31.07
CA THR A 32 -13.13 -12.83 31.37
C THR A 32 -13.28 -13.81 30.21
N ARG A 33 -14.02 -14.88 30.45
CA ARG A 33 -14.39 -15.84 29.41
C ARG A 33 -15.29 -15.19 28.33
N ASP A 34 -16.12 -14.26 28.74
CA ASP A 34 -17.05 -13.55 27.85
C ASP A 34 -16.30 -12.53 26.98
N ASP A 35 -15.25 -11.87 27.50
CA ASP A 35 -14.41 -10.97 26.69
C ASP A 35 -13.68 -11.68 25.57
N ILE A 36 -13.19 -12.90 25.81
CA ILE A 36 -12.40 -13.65 24.81
C ILE A 36 -13.26 -14.55 23.90
N ARG A 37 -14.52 -14.79 24.25
CA ARG A 37 -15.42 -15.62 23.46
C ARG A 37 -15.60 -15.14 22.03
N PRO A 38 -15.78 -13.82 21.75
CA PRO A 38 -15.86 -13.31 20.39
C PRO A 38 -14.60 -13.60 19.57
N LEU A 39 -13.41 -13.54 20.15
CA LEU A 39 -12.17 -13.91 19.46
C LEU A 39 -12.19 -15.40 19.06
N TYR A 40 -12.57 -16.28 19.97
CA TYR A 40 -12.68 -17.71 19.67
C TYR A 40 -13.69 -17.96 18.52
N ASP A 41 -14.86 -17.35 18.58
CA ASP A 41 -15.91 -17.53 17.57
C ASP A 41 -15.44 -17.06 16.19
N GLU A 42 -14.72 -15.95 16.11
CA GLU A 42 -14.09 -15.46 14.88
C GLU A 42 -12.99 -16.41 14.36
N LEU A 43 -12.17 -16.97 15.26
CA LEU A 43 -11.12 -17.92 14.88
C LEU A 43 -11.66 -19.22 14.31
N VAL A 44 -12.73 -19.78 14.86
CA VAL A 44 -13.35 -21.02 14.35
C VAL A 44 -14.12 -20.81 13.05
N THR A 45 -14.54 -19.58 12.76
CA THR A 45 -15.21 -19.20 11.51
C THR A 45 -14.27 -18.53 10.50
N ARG A 46 -12.97 -18.65 10.69
CA ARG A 46 -11.90 -17.98 9.94
C ARG A 46 -12.10 -17.97 8.42
N THR A 47 -12.46 -19.09 7.81
CA THR A 47 -12.67 -19.18 6.36
C THR A 47 -13.84 -18.30 5.90
N ARG A 48 -14.93 -18.31 6.66
CA ARG A 48 -16.09 -17.47 6.42
C ARG A 48 -15.76 -15.99 6.60
N TYR A 49 -15.01 -15.67 7.66
CA TYR A 49 -14.57 -14.31 7.97
C TYR A 49 -13.66 -13.75 6.87
N LEU A 50 -12.59 -14.45 6.51
CA LEU A 50 -11.67 -14.02 5.45
C LEU A 50 -12.45 -13.83 4.13
N ARG A 51 -13.26 -14.78 3.73
CA ARG A 51 -14.06 -14.68 2.53
C ARG A 51 -15.05 -13.50 2.58
N SER A 52 -15.72 -13.26 3.70
CA SER A 52 -16.68 -12.16 3.83
C SER A 52 -15.98 -10.80 3.91
N TYR A 53 -14.82 -10.70 4.53
CA TYR A 53 -14.01 -9.48 4.59
C TYR A 53 -13.58 -9.04 3.19
N TYR A 54 -13.25 -10.01 2.31
CA TYR A 54 -12.84 -9.72 0.94
C TYR A 54 -14.01 -9.59 -0.02
N THR A 55 -15.05 -10.41 0.07
CA THR A 55 -16.18 -10.38 -0.86
C THR A 55 -17.13 -9.21 -0.65
N LYS A 56 -17.23 -8.68 0.56
CA LYS A 56 -18.11 -7.53 0.86
C LYS A 56 -17.63 -6.23 0.23
N SER A 57 -16.36 -6.11 -0.12
CA SER A 57 -15.78 -4.89 -0.63
C SER A 57 -15.76 -4.78 -2.16
N LEU A 58 -16.08 -5.86 -2.88
CA LEU A 58 -16.12 -5.91 -4.35
C LEU A 58 -17.53 -5.79 -4.91
N LYS A 59 -18.30 -4.82 -4.46
CA LYS A 59 -19.56 -4.54 -5.19
C LYS A 59 -19.22 -3.64 -6.38
N PRO A 60 -19.50 -4.06 -7.62
CA PRO A 60 -19.24 -3.27 -8.83
C PRO A 60 -19.82 -1.85 -8.80
N SER A 61 -20.95 -1.68 -8.12
CA SER A 61 -21.59 -0.37 -7.92
C SER A 61 -20.81 0.62 -7.06
N GLN A 62 -19.66 0.22 -6.49
CA GLN A 62 -18.78 1.10 -5.68
C GLN A 62 -17.47 1.45 -6.40
N GLN A 63 -17.31 1.08 -7.67
CA GLN A 63 -16.07 1.32 -8.40
C GLN A 63 -15.99 2.73 -8.98
N ASN A 64 -17.09 3.31 -9.42
CA ASN A 64 -17.08 4.66 -9.97
C ASN A 64 -16.87 5.70 -8.87
N ILE A 65 -15.89 6.55 -9.08
CA ILE A 65 -15.59 7.66 -8.17
C ILE A 65 -16.44 8.87 -8.57
N SER A 66 -17.66 8.93 -8.04
CA SER A 66 -18.63 10.02 -8.29
C SER A 66 -18.63 11.08 -7.19
N VAL A 67 -17.54 11.24 -6.48
CA VAL A 67 -17.41 12.16 -5.33
C VAL A 67 -16.62 13.38 -5.74
N VAL A 68 -16.98 14.56 -5.20
CA VAL A 68 -16.23 15.79 -5.41
C VAL A 68 -14.75 15.59 -5.05
N PRO A 69 -13.81 15.90 -5.96
CA PRO A 69 -12.39 15.71 -5.71
C PRO A 69 -11.89 16.55 -4.53
N MET A 70 -10.90 16.01 -3.83
CA MET A 70 -10.13 16.82 -2.87
C MET A 70 -9.34 17.90 -3.60
N VAL A 71 -9.08 19.00 -2.90
CA VAL A 71 -8.26 20.10 -3.42
C VAL A 71 -6.87 20.09 -2.77
N PRO A 72 -5.86 20.72 -3.40
CA PRO A 72 -4.54 20.90 -2.82
C PRO A 72 -4.58 21.47 -1.38
N GLY A 73 -3.69 20.97 -0.52
CA GLY A 73 -3.68 21.27 0.91
C GLY A 73 -4.61 20.41 1.77
N ASN A 74 -5.56 19.68 1.16
CA ASN A 74 -6.51 18.80 1.84
C ASN A 74 -6.42 17.32 1.45
N TYR A 75 -5.39 16.92 0.72
CA TYR A 75 -5.18 15.54 0.29
C TYR A 75 -5.11 14.58 1.48
N ASN A 76 -6.00 13.59 1.51
CA ASN A 76 -6.12 12.63 2.60
C ASN A 76 -6.27 11.20 2.06
N ASN A 77 -5.29 10.36 2.34
CA ASN A 77 -5.24 8.98 1.88
C ASN A 77 -6.30 8.07 2.52
N ASN A 78 -6.99 8.53 3.58
CA ASN A 78 -8.01 7.75 4.30
C ASN A 78 -9.44 8.30 4.12
N LEU A 79 -9.60 9.40 3.39
CA LEU A 79 -10.93 9.88 3.03
C LEU A 79 -11.54 8.94 1.97
N MET A 80 -12.81 8.58 2.11
CA MET A 80 -13.51 7.65 1.19
C MET A 80 -12.73 6.33 1.01
N SER A 81 -12.28 5.74 2.10
CA SER A 81 -11.40 4.56 2.10
C SER A 81 -12.03 3.28 1.53
N GLN A 82 -13.34 3.29 1.21
CA GLN A 82 -14.04 2.19 0.52
C GLN A 82 -13.40 1.88 -0.85
N TYR A 83 -12.86 2.86 -1.55
CA TYR A 83 -12.16 2.63 -2.84
C TYR A 83 -10.88 1.80 -2.67
N LYS A 84 -10.19 1.89 -1.52
CA LYS A 84 -9.08 0.97 -1.20
C LYS A 84 -9.52 -0.49 -1.06
N ASN A 85 -10.79 -0.74 -0.77
CA ASN A 85 -11.26 -2.10 -0.57
C ASN A 85 -11.27 -2.90 -1.88
N VAL A 86 -11.45 -2.25 -3.02
CA VAL A 86 -11.29 -2.89 -4.34
C VAL A 86 -9.88 -3.47 -4.46
N ILE A 87 -8.88 -2.65 -4.16
CA ILE A 87 -7.46 -3.05 -4.20
C ILE A 87 -7.15 -4.16 -3.19
N ARG A 88 -7.64 -4.03 -1.96
CA ARG A 88 -7.44 -5.04 -0.90
C ARG A 88 -8.01 -6.41 -1.29
N ASN A 89 -9.10 -6.43 -2.04
CA ASN A 89 -9.68 -7.68 -2.51
C ASN A 89 -8.89 -8.31 -3.65
N MET A 90 -8.41 -7.49 -4.58
CA MET A 90 -7.59 -7.97 -5.70
C MET A 90 -6.27 -8.59 -5.22
N TYR A 91 -5.66 -8.01 -4.19
CA TYR A 91 -4.29 -8.32 -3.75
C TYR A 91 -4.18 -8.76 -2.29
N PHE A 92 -5.21 -9.43 -1.74
CA PHE A 92 -5.19 -9.76 -0.31
C PHE A 92 -3.93 -10.47 0.15
N PHE A 93 -3.54 -11.53 -0.53
CA PHE A 93 -2.38 -12.32 -0.12
C PHE A 93 -1.10 -11.50 -0.25
N ASP A 94 -0.93 -10.77 -1.33
CA ASP A 94 0.27 -9.97 -1.57
C ASP A 94 0.38 -8.81 -0.57
N LEU A 95 -0.72 -8.10 -0.33
CA LEU A 95 -0.74 -6.93 0.55
C LEU A 95 -0.59 -7.27 2.03
N PHE A 96 -1.24 -8.34 2.47
CA PHE A 96 -1.34 -8.66 3.90
C PHE A 96 -0.45 -9.82 4.31
N VAL A 97 -0.47 -10.91 3.55
CA VAL A 97 0.18 -12.16 3.98
C VAL A 97 1.64 -12.21 3.55
N ASN A 98 1.93 -11.78 2.31
CA ASN A 98 3.25 -11.94 1.69
C ASN A 98 4.16 -10.72 1.84
N THR A 99 3.66 -9.59 2.37
CA THR A 99 4.49 -8.40 2.59
C THR A 99 5.26 -8.50 3.89
N ASP A 100 6.58 -8.34 3.79
CA ASP A 100 7.52 -8.28 4.90
C ASP A 100 8.15 -6.88 5.04
N THR A 101 8.99 -6.69 6.06
CA THR A 101 9.69 -5.43 6.32
C THR A 101 11.05 -5.66 6.94
N SER A 102 12.00 -4.78 6.64
CA SER A 102 13.30 -4.75 7.31
C SER A 102 13.28 -3.95 8.63
N VAL A 103 12.15 -3.34 9.01
CA VAL A 103 12.05 -2.53 10.22
C VAL A 103 12.00 -3.41 11.45
N ALA A 104 12.96 -3.23 12.36
CA ALA A 104 13.05 -4.01 13.58
C ALA A 104 11.83 -3.83 14.50
N ASN A 105 11.45 -4.89 15.21
CA ASN A 105 10.34 -4.93 16.16
C ASN A 105 8.94 -4.66 15.56
N VAL A 106 8.81 -4.72 14.26
CA VAL A 106 7.54 -4.67 13.56
C VAL A 106 7.17 -6.10 13.13
N VAL A 107 5.95 -6.54 13.45
CA VAL A 107 5.48 -7.89 13.13
C VAL A 107 4.66 -7.84 11.84
N PRO A 108 5.09 -8.53 10.77
CA PRO A 108 4.31 -8.69 9.56
C PRO A 108 2.98 -9.42 9.82
N PHE A 109 1.97 -9.03 9.07
CA PHE A 109 0.63 -9.61 9.17
C PHE A 109 0.63 -11.14 8.93
N GLY A 110 1.40 -11.61 7.94
CA GLY A 110 1.55 -13.04 7.65
C GLY A 110 2.14 -13.83 8.81
N ILE A 111 3.14 -13.27 9.50
CA ILE A 111 3.73 -13.90 10.69
C ILE A 111 2.70 -13.99 11.82
N MET A 112 1.95 -12.93 12.06
CA MET A 112 0.86 -12.95 13.07
C MET A 112 -0.17 -14.03 12.75
N LEU A 113 -0.61 -14.15 11.48
CA LEU A 113 -1.56 -15.17 11.08
C LEU A 113 -1.00 -16.60 11.31
N ASN A 114 0.27 -16.82 10.94
CA ASN A 114 0.92 -18.11 11.16
C ASN A 114 1.03 -18.45 12.65
N ASP A 115 1.43 -17.49 13.49
CA ASP A 115 1.49 -17.67 14.95
C ASP A 115 0.10 -18.00 15.50
N LEU A 116 -0.94 -17.24 15.10
CA LEU A 116 -2.29 -17.39 15.61
C LEU A 116 -2.96 -18.72 15.19
N TYR A 117 -2.86 -19.11 13.93
CA TYR A 117 -3.62 -20.24 13.37
C TYR A 117 -2.86 -21.56 13.38
N ASN A 118 -1.53 -21.52 13.20
CA ASN A 118 -0.74 -22.75 13.10
C ASN A 118 0.03 -23.09 14.38
N LYS A 119 0.40 -22.07 15.17
CA LYS A 119 1.15 -22.28 16.41
C LYS A 119 0.32 -22.07 17.69
N GLU A 120 -0.98 -21.76 17.55
CA GLU A 120 -1.89 -21.49 18.67
C GLU A 120 -1.34 -20.40 19.61
N LEU A 121 -0.73 -19.35 19.02
CA LEU A 121 -0.03 -18.29 19.72
C LEU A 121 -0.68 -16.95 19.44
N ILE A 122 -1.28 -16.34 20.47
CA ILE A 122 -1.95 -15.03 20.38
C ILE A 122 -0.95 -13.93 20.74
N ASP A 123 -0.75 -12.94 19.88
CA ASP A 123 -0.02 -11.73 20.26
C ASP A 123 -0.86 -10.94 21.28
N TYR A 124 -0.23 -10.49 22.37
CA TYR A 124 -0.91 -9.75 23.44
C TYR A 124 -1.68 -8.51 22.95
N LYS A 125 -1.27 -7.91 21.83
CA LYS A 125 -1.95 -6.75 21.24
C LYS A 125 -3.40 -7.06 20.85
N ILE A 126 -3.69 -8.32 20.49
CA ILE A 126 -5.05 -8.79 20.16
C ILE A 126 -5.93 -8.88 21.41
N LEU A 127 -5.32 -8.97 22.58
CA LEU A 127 -6.00 -9.10 23.88
C LEU A 127 -6.09 -7.79 24.68
N THR A 128 -5.72 -6.66 24.09
CA THR A 128 -5.93 -5.36 24.72
C THR A 128 -7.43 -5.05 24.84
N PRO A 129 -7.88 -4.29 25.85
CA PRO A 129 -9.30 -3.93 26.01
C PRO A 129 -9.91 -3.31 24.75
N SER A 130 -9.16 -2.44 24.10
CA SER A 130 -9.58 -1.82 22.82
C SER A 130 -9.74 -2.87 21.71
N ALA A 131 -8.79 -3.80 21.58
CA ALA A 131 -8.87 -4.85 20.57
C ALA A 131 -10.08 -5.77 20.81
N LEU A 132 -10.26 -6.25 22.03
CA LEU A 132 -11.39 -7.10 22.41
C LEU A 132 -12.74 -6.41 22.17
N HIS A 133 -12.86 -5.11 22.47
CA HIS A 133 -14.05 -4.32 22.16
C HIS A 133 -14.38 -4.30 20.66
N TYR A 134 -13.36 -4.12 19.79
CA TYR A 134 -13.59 -4.16 18.34
C TYR A 134 -13.89 -5.57 17.83
N ILE A 135 -13.26 -6.60 18.38
CA ILE A 135 -13.52 -8.00 18.07
C ILE A 135 -14.98 -8.37 18.41
N ALA A 136 -15.47 -7.97 19.59
CA ALA A 136 -16.83 -8.17 19.99
C ALA A 136 -17.87 -7.53 19.05
N LYS A 137 -17.45 -6.52 18.28
CA LYS A 137 -18.24 -5.88 17.20
C LYS A 137 -18.04 -6.52 15.82
N GLY A 138 -17.43 -7.71 15.73
CA GLY A 138 -17.15 -8.40 14.47
C GLY A 138 -16.09 -7.69 13.61
N ARG A 139 -15.16 -6.92 14.22
CA ARG A 139 -14.14 -6.12 13.52
C ARG A 139 -12.71 -6.64 13.71
N LEU A 140 -12.54 -7.96 13.76
CA LEU A 140 -11.23 -8.61 13.93
C LEU A 140 -10.21 -8.14 12.87
N GLY A 141 -10.63 -8.02 11.61
CA GLY A 141 -9.75 -7.54 10.54
C GLY A 141 -9.26 -6.10 10.73
N SER A 142 -10.08 -5.24 11.33
CA SER A 142 -9.65 -3.88 11.68
C SER A 142 -8.58 -3.89 12.77
N VAL A 143 -8.70 -4.79 13.75
CA VAL A 143 -7.68 -5.00 14.79
C VAL A 143 -6.37 -5.47 14.17
N PHE A 144 -6.43 -6.52 13.33
CA PHE A 144 -5.23 -7.03 12.66
C PHE A 144 -4.56 -5.96 11.78
N SER A 145 -5.33 -5.25 10.96
CA SER A 145 -4.81 -4.20 10.10
C SER A 145 -4.20 -3.01 10.85
N SER A 146 -4.56 -2.81 12.11
CA SER A 146 -4.07 -1.70 12.94
C SER A 146 -2.76 -2.01 13.65
N TYR A 147 -2.49 -3.27 13.97
CA TYR A 147 -1.35 -3.67 14.78
C TYR A 147 -0.20 -4.32 14.00
N TYR A 148 -0.49 -4.85 12.79
CA TYR A 148 0.49 -5.64 12.04
C TYR A 148 0.85 -4.98 10.73
N PHE A 149 2.11 -5.18 10.36
CA PHE A 149 2.67 -4.60 9.15
C PHE A 149 2.09 -5.27 7.90
N ARG A 150 1.80 -4.47 6.92
CA ARG A 150 1.29 -4.86 5.61
C ARG A 150 1.69 -3.83 4.58
N ALA A 151 1.57 -4.16 3.30
CA ALA A 151 1.82 -3.19 2.23
C ALA A 151 0.93 -1.96 2.34
N SER A 152 1.50 -0.82 2.01
CA SER A 152 0.78 0.45 1.89
C SER A 152 -0.06 0.47 0.62
N ILE A 153 -1.25 1.04 0.70
CA ILE A 153 -2.14 1.24 -0.44
C ILE A 153 -2.45 2.73 -0.56
N MET A 154 -2.12 3.31 -1.69
CA MET A 154 -2.62 4.63 -2.02
C MET A 154 -4.11 4.56 -2.34
N ASN A 155 -4.87 5.54 -1.89
CA ASN A 155 -6.29 5.59 -2.17
C ASN A 155 -6.54 6.00 -3.63
N PRO A 156 -7.26 5.21 -4.43
CA PRO A 156 -7.64 5.61 -5.78
C PRO A 156 -8.38 6.96 -5.82
N PHE A 157 -9.20 7.25 -4.82
CA PHE A 157 -9.85 8.56 -4.70
C PHE A 157 -8.86 9.73 -4.53
N LEU A 158 -7.75 9.51 -3.83
CA LEU A 158 -6.69 10.52 -3.74
C LEU A 158 -6.05 10.75 -5.11
N VAL A 159 -5.73 9.68 -5.85
CA VAL A 159 -5.14 9.78 -7.18
C VAL A 159 -6.08 10.51 -8.14
N TYR A 160 -7.36 10.12 -8.17
CA TYR A 160 -8.41 10.83 -8.90
C TYR A 160 -8.49 12.30 -8.53
N SER A 161 -8.49 12.61 -7.23
CA SER A 161 -8.56 13.99 -6.76
C SER A 161 -7.35 14.82 -7.20
N MET A 162 -6.16 14.27 -7.17
CA MET A 162 -4.94 14.94 -7.64
C MET A 162 -4.99 15.16 -9.16
N GLN A 163 -5.51 14.21 -9.92
CA GLN A 163 -5.72 14.35 -11.36
C GLN A 163 -6.68 15.51 -11.66
N GLU A 164 -7.85 15.53 -11.01
CA GLU A 164 -8.90 16.52 -11.27
C GLU A 164 -8.55 17.94 -10.77
N SER A 165 -7.78 18.06 -9.70
CA SER A 165 -7.52 19.36 -9.08
C SER A 165 -6.16 19.98 -9.44
N GLU A 166 -5.14 19.16 -9.77
CA GLU A 166 -3.77 19.65 -9.91
C GLU A 166 -3.05 19.17 -11.17
N LEU A 167 -3.04 17.83 -11.43
CA LEU A 167 -2.18 17.25 -12.47
C LEU A 167 -2.75 17.44 -13.87
N LYS A 168 -4.03 17.19 -14.05
CA LYS A 168 -4.82 17.42 -15.29
C LYS A 168 -4.21 16.84 -16.58
N GLY A 169 -3.42 15.77 -16.43
CA GLY A 169 -2.77 15.12 -17.56
C GLY A 169 -3.74 14.22 -18.33
N GLU A 170 -3.60 14.18 -19.64
CA GLU A 170 -4.35 13.27 -20.53
C GLU A 170 -3.64 11.92 -20.70
N ARG A 171 -2.31 11.94 -20.74
CA ARG A 171 -1.46 10.76 -20.94
C ARG A 171 -0.54 10.59 -19.75
N ILE A 172 -0.74 9.49 -19.04
CA ILE A 172 -0.12 9.24 -17.72
C ILE A 172 0.88 8.10 -17.82
N PHE A 173 2.05 8.28 -17.20
CA PHE A 173 3.02 7.22 -16.97
C PHE A 173 3.22 6.98 -15.47
N SER A 174 3.24 5.71 -15.06
CA SER A 174 3.53 5.29 -13.68
C SER A 174 4.69 4.29 -13.65
N PRO A 175 5.86 4.68 -13.13
CA PRO A 175 7.02 3.78 -12.99
C PRO A 175 6.83 2.62 -12.02
N THR A 176 5.78 2.65 -11.20
CA THR A 176 5.25 1.57 -10.38
C THR A 176 3.73 1.61 -10.43
N LEU A 177 3.05 0.48 -10.28
CA LEU A 177 1.58 0.43 -10.42
C LEU A 177 0.83 0.70 -9.10
N GLY A 178 1.53 0.69 -7.95
CA GLY A 178 0.93 0.95 -6.66
C GLY A 178 -0.30 0.05 -6.39
N TRP A 179 -0.18 -1.24 -6.68
CA TRP A 179 -1.28 -2.21 -6.54
C TRP A 179 -2.52 -1.83 -7.37
N SER A 180 -2.36 -1.42 -8.60
CA SER A 180 -3.42 -0.89 -9.50
C SER A 180 -4.09 0.41 -9.03
N SER A 181 -3.72 0.97 -7.88
CA SER A 181 -4.39 2.15 -7.32
C SER A 181 -4.25 3.38 -8.21
N TYR A 182 -3.10 3.52 -8.88
CA TYR A 182 -2.86 4.67 -9.78
C TYR A 182 -3.68 4.53 -11.04
N CYS A 183 -3.64 3.37 -11.69
CA CYS A 183 -4.47 3.08 -12.85
C CYS A 183 -5.94 3.35 -12.55
N TYR A 184 -6.46 2.83 -11.45
CA TYR A 184 -7.84 3.05 -11.04
C TYR A 184 -8.16 4.55 -10.90
N GLY A 185 -7.39 5.28 -10.11
CA GLY A 185 -7.68 6.69 -9.85
C GLY A 185 -7.57 7.57 -11.10
N PHE A 186 -6.59 7.33 -11.97
CA PHE A 186 -6.46 8.07 -13.22
C PHE A 186 -7.53 7.72 -14.24
N MET A 187 -7.89 6.45 -14.38
CA MET A 187 -8.89 6.00 -15.36
C MET A 187 -10.32 6.45 -15.01
N GLU A 188 -10.61 6.85 -13.77
CA GLU A 188 -11.88 7.48 -13.38
C GLU A 188 -12.03 8.90 -13.93
N SER A 189 -10.93 9.58 -14.28
CA SER A 189 -10.96 10.92 -14.86
C SER A 189 -11.31 10.89 -16.33
N ASP A 190 -12.31 11.64 -16.76
CA ASP A 190 -12.72 11.73 -18.17
C ASP A 190 -11.63 12.31 -19.07
N VAL A 191 -10.72 13.10 -18.51
CA VAL A 191 -9.59 13.71 -19.24
C VAL A 191 -8.55 12.68 -19.65
N VAL A 192 -8.36 11.62 -18.86
CA VAL A 192 -7.31 10.61 -19.10
C VAL A 192 -7.74 9.68 -20.24
N THR A 193 -6.95 9.65 -21.30
CA THR A 193 -7.12 8.77 -22.45
C THR A 193 -6.13 7.62 -22.48
N HIS A 194 -4.91 7.81 -21.93
CA HIS A 194 -3.83 6.84 -21.94
C HIS A 194 -3.21 6.69 -20.55
N TYR A 195 -3.14 5.45 -20.07
CA TYR A 195 -2.39 5.08 -18.89
C TYR A 195 -1.34 4.03 -19.26
N VAL A 196 -0.08 4.34 -18.99
CA VAL A 196 1.03 3.41 -19.19
C VAL A 196 1.72 3.20 -17.87
N GLY A 197 1.97 1.96 -17.50
CA GLY A 197 2.62 1.67 -16.23
C GLY A 197 3.51 0.45 -16.24
N THR A 198 4.39 0.35 -15.27
CA THR A 198 5.29 -0.77 -15.08
C THR A 198 5.34 -1.23 -13.64
N ASP A 199 5.55 -2.51 -13.44
CA ASP A 199 5.78 -3.11 -12.13
C ASP A 199 6.65 -4.37 -12.30
N VAL A 200 7.28 -4.82 -11.23
CA VAL A 200 8.11 -6.03 -11.23
C VAL A 200 7.36 -7.28 -10.76
N ILE A 201 6.13 -7.11 -10.28
CA ILE A 201 5.29 -8.20 -9.75
C ILE A 201 4.29 -8.63 -10.84
N PRO A 202 4.42 -9.85 -11.39
CA PRO A 202 3.56 -10.30 -12.49
C PRO A 202 2.06 -10.23 -12.19
N SER A 203 1.64 -10.64 -10.99
CA SER A 203 0.23 -10.58 -10.57
C SER A 203 -0.32 -9.14 -10.55
N VAL A 204 0.51 -8.16 -10.22
CA VAL A 204 0.13 -6.74 -10.25
C VAL A 204 -0.07 -6.26 -11.68
N CYS A 205 0.84 -6.63 -12.58
CA CYS A 205 0.73 -6.28 -13.99
C CYS A 205 -0.52 -6.89 -14.64
N GLU A 206 -0.75 -8.18 -14.44
CA GLU A 206 -1.90 -8.92 -14.99
C GLU A 206 -3.22 -8.36 -14.46
N ASN A 207 -3.34 -8.21 -13.15
CA ASN A 207 -4.56 -7.70 -12.52
C ASN A 207 -4.84 -6.25 -12.90
N THR A 208 -3.81 -5.40 -13.03
CA THR A 208 -4.00 -4.01 -13.49
C THR A 208 -4.54 -3.97 -14.91
N LYS A 209 -3.95 -4.77 -15.81
CA LYS A 209 -4.41 -4.85 -17.20
C LYS A 209 -5.84 -5.38 -17.28
N LYS A 210 -6.15 -6.45 -16.57
CA LYS A 210 -7.50 -7.02 -16.49
C LYS A 210 -8.50 -6.00 -15.98
N PHE A 211 -8.20 -5.35 -14.86
CA PHE A 211 -9.05 -4.31 -14.27
C PHE A 211 -9.34 -3.18 -15.25
N ALA A 212 -8.30 -2.66 -15.92
CA ALA A 212 -8.46 -1.59 -16.89
C ALA A 212 -9.33 -2.03 -18.11
N THR A 213 -9.10 -3.25 -18.64
CA THR A 213 -9.88 -3.77 -19.75
C THR A 213 -11.35 -3.98 -19.41
N GLU A 214 -11.64 -4.45 -18.18
CA GLU A 214 -13.01 -4.72 -17.73
C GLU A 214 -13.80 -3.44 -17.41
N HIS A 215 -13.14 -2.41 -16.85
CA HIS A 215 -13.83 -1.22 -16.35
C HIS A 215 -13.67 0.03 -17.23
N TYR A 216 -12.61 0.09 -18.05
CA TYR A 216 -12.32 1.26 -18.89
C TYR A 216 -11.97 0.85 -20.34
N PRO A 217 -12.83 0.11 -21.03
CA PRO A 217 -12.53 -0.47 -22.35
C PRO A 217 -12.33 0.59 -23.44
N SER A 218 -12.78 1.82 -23.23
CA SER A 218 -12.61 2.93 -24.17
C SER A 218 -11.27 3.67 -24.01
N LYS A 219 -10.48 3.36 -22.99
CA LYS A 219 -9.21 4.02 -22.70
C LYS A 219 -8.03 3.08 -22.97
N VAL A 220 -6.90 3.65 -23.37
CA VAL A 220 -5.68 2.87 -23.62
C VAL A 220 -4.96 2.58 -22.30
N CYS A 221 -4.65 1.31 -22.05
CA CYS A 221 -3.89 0.87 -20.89
C CYS A 221 -2.79 -0.11 -21.30
N ASP A 222 -1.53 0.36 -21.31
CA ASP A 222 -0.35 -0.45 -21.62
C ASP A 222 0.45 -0.73 -20.35
N ILE A 223 0.57 -2.01 -19.99
CA ILE A 223 1.27 -2.45 -18.78
C ILE A 223 2.48 -3.31 -19.15
N TYR A 224 3.64 -2.94 -18.59
CA TYR A 224 4.92 -3.60 -18.78
C TYR A 224 5.37 -4.28 -17.48
N CYS A 225 5.68 -5.56 -17.52
CA CYS A 225 6.16 -6.31 -16.35
C CYS A 225 7.69 -6.32 -16.33
N CYS A 226 8.29 -5.21 -15.89
CA CYS A 226 9.73 -5.03 -15.84
C CYS A 226 10.10 -3.89 -14.86
N PRO A 227 11.37 -3.83 -14.38
CA PRO A 227 11.87 -2.68 -13.65
C PRO A 227 11.81 -1.41 -14.51
N SER A 228 11.30 -0.32 -13.94
CA SER A 228 11.17 0.96 -14.67
C SER A 228 12.52 1.49 -15.15
N GLU A 229 13.56 1.35 -14.35
CA GLU A 229 14.92 1.81 -14.67
C GLU A 229 15.58 1.07 -15.84
N GLU A 230 15.01 -0.05 -16.29
CA GLU A 230 15.47 -0.82 -17.43
C GLU A 230 14.77 -0.44 -18.75
N LEU A 231 13.64 0.25 -18.70
CA LEU A 231 12.85 0.60 -19.89
C LEU A 231 13.59 1.49 -20.89
N GLU A 232 14.59 2.24 -20.45
CA GLU A 232 15.42 3.02 -21.35
C GLU A 232 16.18 2.16 -22.36
N ASN A 233 16.42 0.88 -22.05
CA ASN A 233 17.08 -0.08 -22.92
C ASN A 233 16.12 -0.70 -23.96
N ASP A 234 14.81 -0.55 -23.80
CA ASP A 234 13.82 -1.00 -24.76
C ASP A 234 13.60 0.05 -25.85
N SER A 235 14.24 -0.16 -27.00
CA SER A 235 14.16 0.77 -28.13
C SER A 235 12.75 0.96 -28.70
N LYS A 236 11.88 -0.06 -28.60
CA LYS A 236 10.48 0.03 -29.04
C LYS A 236 9.67 0.90 -28.10
N PHE A 237 9.84 0.68 -26.79
CA PHE A 237 9.24 1.50 -25.76
C PHE A 237 9.66 2.97 -25.89
N MET A 238 10.96 3.23 -25.96
CA MET A 238 11.49 4.59 -26.08
C MET A 238 11.03 5.30 -27.36
N ARG A 239 10.98 4.61 -28.49
CA ARG A 239 10.46 5.17 -29.74
C ARG A 239 8.98 5.56 -29.64
N LYS A 240 8.18 4.76 -28.92
CA LYS A 240 6.74 5.00 -28.75
C LYS A 240 6.45 6.15 -27.77
N TYR A 241 7.25 6.28 -26.70
CA TYR A 241 6.86 7.09 -25.56
C TYR A 241 7.79 8.27 -25.21
N THR A 242 8.89 8.48 -25.91
CA THR A 242 9.74 9.67 -25.67
C THR A 242 8.94 10.95 -25.94
N GLY A 243 8.87 11.85 -24.94
CA GLY A 243 8.14 13.11 -25.02
C GLY A 243 6.61 12.96 -25.13
N PHE A 244 6.07 11.81 -24.75
CA PHE A 244 4.66 11.48 -24.97
C PHE A 244 3.75 11.89 -23.80
N PHE A 245 4.21 11.75 -22.56
CA PHE A 245 3.35 11.89 -21.39
C PHE A 245 3.23 13.32 -20.89
N ASP A 246 2.02 13.65 -20.42
CA ASP A 246 1.73 14.91 -19.72
C ASP A 246 2.15 14.83 -18.26
N THR A 247 1.92 13.68 -17.65
CA THR A 247 2.13 13.45 -16.23
C THR A 247 2.82 12.12 -15.98
N VAL A 248 3.79 12.14 -15.08
CA VAL A 248 4.34 10.97 -14.40
C VAL A 248 3.86 10.99 -12.96
N PHE A 249 3.34 9.87 -12.47
CA PHE A 249 2.84 9.75 -11.10
C PHE A 249 3.16 8.41 -10.48
N PHE A 250 3.72 8.42 -9.26
CA PHE A 250 3.96 7.21 -8.48
C PHE A 250 4.31 7.49 -7.01
N SER A 251 4.23 6.49 -6.16
CA SER A 251 4.97 6.40 -4.91
C SER A 251 6.10 5.39 -5.13
N PRO A 252 7.35 5.81 -5.15
CA PRO A 252 8.47 4.89 -5.37
C PRO A 252 8.60 3.93 -4.18
N PRO A 253 9.25 2.77 -4.34
CA PRO A 253 9.68 1.96 -3.20
C PRO A 253 10.49 2.81 -2.21
N TYR A 254 10.26 2.62 -0.91
CA TYR A 254 11.00 3.33 0.13
C TYR A 254 12.22 2.49 0.56
N TYR A 255 13.05 2.11 -0.43
CA TYR A 255 14.18 1.22 -0.30
C TYR A 255 13.79 -0.14 0.30
N ASP A 256 14.09 -0.41 1.58
CA ASP A 256 13.85 -1.68 2.26
C ASP A 256 12.67 -1.64 3.27
N LEU A 257 11.79 -0.65 3.16
CA LEU A 257 10.64 -0.54 4.06
C LEU A 257 9.64 -1.70 3.85
N GLU A 258 9.31 -1.99 2.60
CA GLU A 258 8.37 -3.05 2.21
C GLU A 258 9.06 -4.04 1.28
N ILE A 259 8.96 -5.34 1.61
CA ILE A 259 9.57 -6.44 0.87
C ILE A 259 8.46 -7.38 0.40
N TYR A 260 8.36 -7.58 -0.91
CA TYR A 260 7.27 -8.31 -1.56
C TYR A 260 7.65 -9.69 -2.11
N GLY A 261 8.87 -10.15 -1.82
CA GLY A 261 9.34 -11.48 -2.26
C GLY A 261 9.61 -11.62 -3.76
N SER A 262 9.75 -10.51 -4.49
CA SER A 262 10.17 -10.54 -5.90
C SER A 262 11.67 -10.35 -6.03
N ASP A 263 12.34 -11.23 -6.79
CA ASP A 263 13.78 -11.14 -7.07
C ASP A 263 14.14 -9.88 -7.88
N ARG A 264 13.16 -9.31 -8.59
CA ARG A 264 13.32 -8.09 -9.39
C ARG A 264 12.95 -6.81 -8.64
N GLN A 265 12.58 -6.89 -7.36
CA GLN A 265 12.34 -5.71 -6.54
C GLN A 265 13.62 -4.88 -6.42
N SER A 266 13.51 -3.55 -6.49
CA SER A 266 14.67 -2.65 -6.55
C SER A 266 15.65 -2.80 -5.38
N VAL A 267 15.18 -3.14 -4.17
CA VAL A 267 16.03 -3.40 -3.01
C VAL A 267 16.82 -4.70 -3.13
N VAL A 268 16.30 -5.69 -3.85
CA VAL A 268 17.00 -6.97 -4.10
C VAL A 268 18.05 -6.78 -5.21
N MET A 269 17.67 -6.10 -6.29
CA MET A 269 18.58 -5.81 -7.40
C MET A 269 19.72 -4.85 -7.01
N HIS A 270 19.47 -3.94 -6.09
CA HIS A 270 20.40 -2.92 -5.64
C HIS A 270 20.56 -2.98 -4.12
N SER A 271 21.40 -3.91 -3.65
CA SER A 271 21.53 -4.32 -2.24
C SER A 271 22.05 -3.25 -1.28
N THR A 272 22.69 -2.19 -1.77
CA THR A 272 23.10 -1.05 -0.93
C THR A 272 22.26 0.19 -1.23
N TYR A 273 22.07 1.01 -0.21
CA TYR A 273 21.29 2.24 -0.34
C TYR A 273 21.82 3.19 -1.42
N GLU A 274 23.13 3.34 -1.48
CA GLU A 274 23.81 4.19 -2.47
C GLU A 274 23.61 3.67 -3.89
N ARG A 275 23.70 2.34 -4.09
CA ARG A 275 23.41 1.70 -5.38
C ARG A 275 21.92 1.82 -5.74
N TRP A 276 21.02 1.72 -4.76
CA TRP A 276 19.62 1.93 -4.97
C TRP A 276 19.32 3.37 -5.41
N LEU A 277 19.94 4.38 -4.78
CA LEU A 277 19.80 5.78 -5.19
C LEU A 277 20.33 6.03 -6.62
N SER A 278 21.48 5.46 -6.99
CA SER A 278 22.09 5.69 -8.31
C SER A 278 21.50 4.84 -9.42
N ASN A 279 21.23 3.54 -9.18
CA ASN A 279 20.87 2.60 -10.23
C ASN A 279 19.35 2.40 -10.38
N TYR A 280 18.59 2.62 -9.33
CA TYR A 280 17.12 2.62 -9.40
C TYR A 280 16.59 4.06 -9.49
N TRP A 281 16.77 4.87 -8.45
CA TRP A 281 16.11 6.16 -8.35
C TRP A 281 16.54 7.15 -9.43
N GLU A 282 17.84 7.40 -9.56
CA GLU A 282 18.37 8.34 -10.56
C GLU A 282 18.03 7.91 -11.99
N LYS A 283 18.13 6.62 -12.32
CA LYS A 283 17.76 6.11 -13.64
C LYS A 283 16.26 6.27 -13.92
N THR A 284 15.40 5.97 -12.92
CA THR A 284 13.96 6.19 -13.03
C THR A 284 13.64 7.68 -13.26
N VAL A 285 14.29 8.59 -12.53
CA VAL A 285 14.12 10.04 -12.73
C VAL A 285 14.53 10.48 -14.13
N LYS A 286 15.68 10.00 -14.63
CA LYS A 286 16.15 10.28 -16.00
C LYS A 286 15.19 9.74 -17.05
N LEU A 287 14.69 8.54 -16.88
CA LEU A 287 13.66 7.97 -17.74
C LEU A 287 12.39 8.86 -17.75
N CYS A 288 11.86 9.22 -16.59
CA CYS A 288 10.69 10.08 -16.46
C CYS A 288 10.89 11.41 -17.21
N LYS A 289 12.09 12.00 -17.12
CA LYS A 289 12.42 13.23 -17.86
C LYS A 289 12.36 13.01 -19.38
N LYS A 290 12.85 11.89 -19.90
CA LYS A 290 12.81 11.57 -21.32
C LYS A 290 11.39 11.34 -21.83
N LEU A 291 10.57 10.67 -21.03
CA LEU A 291 9.21 10.30 -21.40
C LEU A 291 8.23 11.48 -21.34
N LEU A 292 8.45 12.44 -20.45
CA LEU A 292 7.60 13.64 -20.34
C LEU A 292 7.81 14.57 -21.55
N LYS A 293 6.70 15.16 -22.01
CA LYS A 293 6.73 16.31 -22.90
C LYS A 293 7.34 17.55 -22.24
N ASN A 294 7.67 18.57 -23.02
CA ASN A 294 8.09 19.87 -22.47
C ASN A 294 7.01 20.44 -21.56
N LYS A 295 7.40 20.94 -20.39
CA LYS A 295 6.49 21.39 -19.32
C LYS A 295 5.59 20.29 -18.74
N GLY A 296 5.90 19.02 -19.00
CA GLY A 296 5.24 17.90 -18.36
C GLY A 296 5.57 17.81 -16.87
N THR A 297 4.68 17.20 -16.11
CA THR A 297 4.73 17.17 -14.65
C THR A 297 5.14 15.79 -14.14
N MET A 298 6.10 15.72 -13.22
CA MET A 298 6.40 14.54 -12.42
C MET A 298 5.92 14.76 -11.00
N CYS A 299 5.03 13.91 -10.54
CA CYS A 299 4.54 13.88 -9.17
C CYS A 299 4.93 12.57 -8.50
N TYR A 300 5.60 12.64 -7.35
CA TYR A 300 5.82 11.45 -6.54
C TYR A 300 5.53 11.71 -5.07
N ILE A 301 5.17 10.63 -4.36
CA ILE A 301 4.80 10.68 -2.94
C ILE A 301 5.80 9.83 -2.18
N VAL A 302 6.39 10.40 -1.13
CA VAL A 302 7.42 9.75 -0.32
C VAL A 302 7.41 10.26 1.11
N SER A 303 7.82 9.41 2.06
CA SER A 303 8.12 9.80 3.43
C SER A 303 9.42 9.20 3.92
N ASN A 304 9.99 9.81 4.94
CA ASN A 304 11.04 9.20 5.73
C ASN A 304 10.46 8.08 6.62
N TYR A 305 11.28 7.15 7.04
CA TYR A 305 10.92 6.14 8.04
C TYR A 305 12.11 5.92 8.99
N ALA A 306 11.87 5.21 10.10
CA ALA A 306 12.82 5.14 11.21
C ALA A 306 14.25 4.73 10.78
N LYS A 307 14.38 3.77 9.87
CA LYS A 307 15.68 3.29 9.37
C LYS A 307 16.33 4.25 8.34
N ARG A 308 15.54 5.12 7.69
CA ARG A 308 15.97 6.08 6.68
C ARG A 308 15.37 7.47 6.96
N PRO A 309 15.90 8.19 7.95
CA PRO A 309 15.33 9.47 8.38
C PRO A 309 15.53 10.62 7.37
N ASN A 310 16.39 10.44 6.37
CA ASN A 310 16.65 11.44 5.34
C ASN A 310 16.30 10.98 3.91
N LEU A 311 15.56 9.86 3.75
CA LEU A 311 15.19 9.31 2.43
C LEU A 311 14.67 10.38 1.48
N THR A 312 13.71 11.18 1.94
CA THR A 312 13.10 12.24 1.12
C THR A 312 14.12 13.25 0.63
N GLY A 313 15.04 13.69 1.51
CA GLY A 313 16.09 14.66 1.16
C GLY A 313 17.07 14.14 0.12
N ASP A 314 17.49 12.87 0.27
CA ASP A 314 18.42 12.23 -0.66
C ASP A 314 17.77 12.07 -2.05
N MET A 315 16.50 11.67 -2.09
CA MET A 315 15.74 11.55 -3.34
C MET A 315 15.50 12.90 -4.02
N GLU A 316 15.10 13.92 -3.27
CA GLU A 316 14.92 15.30 -3.80
C GLU A 316 16.21 15.89 -4.37
N LYS A 317 17.37 15.63 -3.75
CA LYS A 317 18.65 16.10 -4.24
C LYS A 317 18.95 15.62 -5.66
N ILE A 318 18.59 14.38 -5.97
CA ILE A 318 18.76 13.81 -7.32
C ILE A 318 17.79 14.47 -8.30
N VAL A 319 16.51 14.59 -7.91
CA VAL A 319 15.47 15.15 -8.80
C VAL A 319 15.76 16.60 -9.19
N LYS A 320 16.27 17.42 -8.28
CA LYS A 320 16.65 18.83 -8.54
C LYS A 320 17.64 19.02 -9.68
N ASN A 321 18.44 18.01 -10.01
CA ASN A 321 19.36 18.06 -11.14
C ASN A 321 18.65 17.93 -12.50
N HIS A 322 17.38 17.53 -12.49
CA HIS A 322 16.64 17.20 -13.70
C HIS A 322 15.33 17.96 -13.88
N PHE A 323 14.73 18.43 -12.77
CA PHE A 323 13.41 19.03 -12.72
C PHE A 323 13.38 20.27 -11.82
N THR A 324 12.43 21.16 -12.06
CA THR A 324 12.15 22.32 -11.22
C THR A 324 10.99 22.02 -10.27
N LEU A 325 11.17 22.23 -8.97
CA LEU A 325 10.10 22.01 -7.99
C LEU A 325 9.02 23.08 -8.17
N LYS A 326 7.80 22.64 -8.46
CA LYS A 326 6.62 23.51 -8.54
C LYS A 326 5.87 23.62 -7.24
N ARG A 327 5.65 22.47 -6.58
CA ARG A 327 4.81 22.41 -5.39
C ARG A 327 5.25 21.30 -4.45
N ARG A 328 5.10 21.59 -3.17
CA ARG A 328 5.23 20.59 -2.08
C ARG A 328 3.94 20.66 -1.26
N ASP A 329 3.31 19.51 -1.07
CA ASP A 329 2.12 19.35 -0.25
C ASP A 329 2.31 18.18 0.73
N LEU A 330 1.41 18.05 1.69
CA LEU A 330 1.41 16.96 2.66
C LEU A 330 0.20 16.08 2.44
N MET A 331 0.42 14.80 2.28
CA MET A 331 -0.64 13.81 2.30
C MET A 331 -1.05 13.53 3.74
N ARG A 332 -2.28 13.86 4.09
CA ARG A 332 -2.82 13.56 5.43
C ARG A 332 -3.20 12.09 5.49
N ASN A 333 -2.67 11.41 6.47
CA ASN A 333 -3.18 10.13 6.93
C ASN A 333 -3.91 10.44 8.24
N LYS A 334 -5.26 10.49 8.24
CA LYS A 334 -5.98 10.56 9.51
C LYS A 334 -5.45 9.46 10.41
N ALA A 335 -4.89 9.87 11.54
CA ALA A 335 -4.32 8.99 12.51
C ALA A 335 -5.24 7.79 12.75
N VAL A 336 -4.73 6.61 12.50
CA VAL A 336 -5.22 5.44 13.20
C VAL A 336 -4.99 5.75 14.68
N TYR A 337 -6.05 5.74 15.47
CA TYR A 337 -6.09 6.19 16.88
C TYR A 337 -5.15 5.42 17.83
N VAL A 338 -4.16 4.70 17.36
CA VAL A 338 -3.37 3.77 18.17
C VAL A 338 -2.00 4.31 18.55
N ASN A 339 -1.49 5.36 17.94
CA ASN A 339 -0.25 6.00 18.39
C ASN A 339 -0.24 7.50 18.05
N ASN A 340 -0.36 8.33 19.07
CA ASN A 340 -0.06 9.77 19.04
C ASN A 340 1.43 10.08 18.76
N LYS A 341 2.16 9.21 18.08
CA LYS A 341 3.58 9.39 17.79
C LYS A 341 3.81 9.50 16.31
N SER A 342 4.22 10.69 15.97
CA SER A 342 4.80 11.20 14.74
C SER A 342 3.85 11.41 13.57
N ASN A 343 3.67 12.66 13.24
CA ASN A 343 3.40 13.25 11.97
C ASN A 343 4.44 12.80 10.89
N ASN A 344 4.49 11.52 10.57
CA ASN A 344 5.11 11.09 9.33
C ASN A 344 4.08 11.31 8.22
N SER A 345 3.77 12.57 7.95
CA SER A 345 3.01 12.96 6.79
C SER A 345 3.88 12.70 5.57
N GLU A 346 3.35 11.89 4.65
CA GLU A 346 4.00 11.68 3.38
C GLU A 346 3.98 12.99 2.59
N LYS A 347 5.08 13.31 1.92
CA LYS A 347 5.20 14.50 1.09
C LYS A 347 4.75 14.19 -0.33
N ILE A 348 3.90 15.04 -0.86
CA ILE A 348 3.55 15.09 -2.28
C ILE A 348 4.48 16.12 -2.92
N LEU A 349 5.29 15.70 -3.88
CA LEU A 349 6.28 16.51 -4.54
C LEU A 349 5.96 16.60 -6.03
N ILE A 350 5.68 17.80 -6.50
CA ILE A 350 5.28 18.09 -7.89
C ILE A 350 6.39 18.89 -8.56
N TRP A 351 6.92 18.36 -9.65
CA TRP A 351 8.06 18.87 -10.39
C TRP A 351 7.70 19.10 -11.86
N GLU A 352 8.29 20.09 -12.48
CA GLU A 352 8.17 20.38 -13.92
C GLU A 352 9.48 20.08 -14.64
N LYS A 353 9.34 19.49 -15.85
CA LYS A 353 10.44 19.28 -16.80
C LYS A 353 10.87 20.57 -17.45
#